data_63added7e4771858ba717e424ffe6d69
#
_entry.id   63added7e4771858ba717e424ffe6d69
#
_cell.length_a   1.000
_cell.length_b   1.000
_cell.length_c   1.000
_cell.angle_alpha   90.00
_cell.angle_beta   90.00
_cell.angle_gamma   90.00
#
_symmetry.space_group_name_H-M   'P 1'
#
loop_
_entity.id
_entity.type
_entity.pdbx_description
1 polymer ?
#
loop_
_entity_poly.entity_id
_entity_poly.type
_entity_poly.pdbx_seq_one_letter_code
_entity_poly.pdbx_strand_id
1 'polypeptide(L)'
;MRTSRRSPGVKTWTDLTIEARHMGVLIEDKEFDGTQCGEYDPDTRTAYIDPTMSMEQRVCTLQHELIHAKHFDDGLGLLSREKEERLTRKETAFSLINPIEYMRTEDLYGGEPYAMAQELGITVGVLLDYQRWLHDNLAARAA
;
A
#
# COMPACT_ATOMS: atom_id res chain seq x y z
N MET A 1 4.14 -26.15 13.68
CA MET A 1 3.62 -25.52 12.47
C MET A 1 3.99 -24.06 12.44
N ARG A 2 4.47 -23.62 11.32
CA ARG A 2 5.00 -22.28 11.23
C ARG A 2 3.91 -21.27 10.91
N THR A 3 3.74 -20.30 11.78
CA THR A 3 2.80 -19.22 11.54
C THR A 3 3.36 -18.23 10.53
N SER A 4 2.47 -17.49 9.86
CA SER A 4 2.85 -16.45 8.95
C SER A 4 3.75 -15.42 9.64
N ARG A 5 4.84 -15.06 9.00
CA ARG A 5 5.79 -14.10 9.56
C ARG A 5 5.45 -12.68 9.19
N ARG A 6 4.25 -12.27 9.45
CA ARG A 6 3.92 -10.88 9.25
C ARG A 6 4.48 -10.06 10.41
N SER A 7 5.03 -8.92 10.09
CA SER A 7 5.46 -7.97 11.10
C SER A 7 4.27 -7.54 11.93
N PRO A 8 4.44 -7.38 13.25
CA PRO A 8 3.38 -6.83 14.09
C PRO A 8 2.96 -5.46 13.54
N GLY A 9 1.66 -5.24 13.45
CA GLY A 9 1.11 -3.99 12.98
C GLY A 9 0.90 -3.90 11.47
N VAL A 10 1.27 -4.93 10.71
CA VAL A 10 0.98 -4.97 9.28
C VAL A 10 -0.50 -5.29 9.09
N LYS A 11 -1.18 -4.48 8.28
CA LYS A 11 -2.60 -4.70 7.98
C LYS A 11 -2.77 -5.98 7.18
N THR A 12 -3.80 -6.74 7.55
CA THR A 12 -4.18 -7.96 6.83
C THR A 12 -5.31 -7.65 5.85
N TRP A 13 -5.61 -8.61 4.98
CA TRP A 13 -6.77 -8.51 4.11
C TRP A 13 -8.06 -8.28 4.91
N THR A 14 -8.21 -8.99 6.03
CA THR A 14 -9.37 -8.84 6.92
C THR A 14 -9.45 -7.41 7.47
N ASP A 15 -8.33 -6.85 7.93
CA ASP A 15 -8.30 -5.48 8.43
C ASP A 15 -8.79 -4.49 7.37
N LEU A 16 -8.34 -4.68 6.13
CA LEU A 16 -8.71 -3.78 5.03
C LEU A 16 -10.16 -3.98 4.58
N THR A 17 -10.70 -5.19 4.67
CA THR A 17 -12.12 -5.41 4.37
C THR A 17 -13.01 -4.73 5.40
N ILE A 18 -12.59 -4.70 6.66
CA ILE A 18 -13.31 -3.97 7.71
C ILE A 18 -13.24 -2.46 7.44
N GLU A 19 -12.05 -1.96 7.10
CA GLU A 19 -11.86 -0.56 6.74
C GLU A 19 -12.75 -0.15 5.56
N ALA A 20 -12.77 -0.97 4.51
CA ALA A 20 -13.63 -0.72 3.34
C ALA A 20 -15.10 -0.65 3.73
N ARG A 21 -15.54 -1.55 4.59
CA ARG A 21 -16.93 -1.56 5.06
C ARG A 21 -17.27 -0.26 5.79
N HIS A 22 -16.40 0.21 6.67
CA HIS A 22 -16.61 1.47 7.38
C HIS A 22 -16.64 2.67 6.44
N MET A 23 -15.91 2.59 5.32
CA MET A 23 -15.90 3.64 4.30
C MET A 23 -17.08 3.55 3.33
N GLY A 24 -17.85 2.47 3.37
CA GLY A 24 -18.91 2.22 2.39
C GLY A 24 -18.35 1.87 1.01
N VAL A 25 -17.19 1.22 0.96
CA VAL A 25 -16.54 0.79 -0.28
C VAL A 25 -16.75 -0.71 -0.47
N LEU A 26 -17.22 -1.11 -1.64
CA LEU A 26 -17.35 -2.50 -2.03
C LEU A 26 -16.02 -3.02 -2.59
N ILE A 27 -15.76 -4.29 -2.39
CA ILE A 27 -14.57 -4.95 -2.93
C ILE A 27 -15.03 -6.03 -3.91
N GLU A 28 -14.55 -5.96 -5.15
CA GLU A 28 -14.91 -6.90 -6.19
C GLU A 28 -13.66 -7.44 -6.88
N ASP A 29 -13.72 -8.68 -7.32
CA ASP A 29 -12.64 -9.27 -8.09
C ASP A 29 -12.71 -8.79 -9.54
N LYS A 30 -11.55 -8.51 -10.13
CA LYS A 30 -11.45 -8.19 -11.55
C LYS A 30 -10.03 -8.49 -12.02
N GLU A 31 -9.90 -9.23 -13.11
CA GLU A 31 -8.61 -9.47 -13.73
C GLU A 31 -8.26 -8.31 -14.65
N PHE A 32 -7.01 -7.90 -14.62
CA PHE A 32 -6.50 -6.79 -15.43
C PHE A 32 -5.39 -7.27 -16.36
N ASP A 33 -5.23 -6.57 -17.48
CA ASP A 33 -4.14 -6.81 -18.41
C ASP A 33 -2.91 -6.00 -18.01
N GLY A 34 -1.74 -6.48 -18.38
CA GLY A 34 -0.49 -5.77 -18.13
C GLY A 34 -0.12 -5.71 -16.66
N THR A 35 0.31 -4.54 -16.21
CA THR A 35 0.81 -4.35 -14.83
C THR A 35 -0.23 -3.81 -13.86
N GLN A 36 -1.42 -3.51 -14.35
CA GLN A 36 -2.49 -2.99 -13.49
C GLN A 36 -2.99 -4.08 -12.55
N CYS A 37 -3.11 -3.76 -11.26
CA CYS A 37 -3.51 -4.72 -10.23
C CYS A 37 -4.86 -4.40 -9.61
N GLY A 38 -5.32 -3.17 -9.74
CA GLY A 38 -6.57 -2.73 -9.14
C GLY A 38 -7.06 -1.42 -9.72
N GLU A 39 -8.26 -1.04 -9.31
CA GLU A 39 -8.92 0.17 -9.78
C GLU A 39 -10.00 0.56 -8.77
N TYR A 40 -10.17 1.85 -8.55
CA TYR A 40 -11.29 2.34 -7.75
C TYR A 40 -12.28 3.10 -8.63
N ASP A 41 -13.56 2.72 -8.56
CA ASP A 41 -14.65 3.40 -9.26
C ASP A 41 -15.41 4.26 -8.24
N PRO A 42 -15.28 5.58 -8.29
CA PRO A 42 -15.97 6.46 -7.34
C PRO A 42 -17.49 6.48 -7.53
N ASP A 43 -17.98 6.23 -8.73
CA ASP A 43 -19.41 6.26 -9.02
C ASP A 43 -20.16 5.13 -8.30
N THR A 44 -19.57 3.94 -8.29
CA THR A 44 -20.14 2.78 -7.63
C THR A 44 -19.52 2.50 -6.26
N ARG A 45 -18.51 3.28 -5.86
CA ARG A 45 -17.73 3.10 -4.64
C ARG A 45 -17.21 1.68 -4.53
N THR A 46 -16.59 1.20 -5.60
CA THR A 46 -16.10 -0.17 -5.70
C THR A 46 -14.61 -0.20 -5.97
N ALA A 47 -13.88 -0.95 -5.14
CA ALA A 47 -12.47 -1.25 -5.36
C ALA A 47 -12.37 -2.59 -6.05
N TYR A 48 -11.83 -2.60 -7.26
CA TYR A 48 -11.60 -3.84 -8.03
C TYR A 48 -10.18 -4.29 -7.80
N ILE A 49 -10.00 -5.55 -7.42
CA ILE A 49 -8.70 -6.12 -7.10
C ILE A 49 -8.51 -7.39 -7.92
N ASP A 50 -7.35 -7.55 -8.53
CA ASP A 50 -7.05 -8.73 -9.33
C ASP A 50 -6.86 -9.94 -8.41
N PRO A 51 -7.72 -10.97 -8.51
CA PRO A 51 -7.65 -12.13 -7.61
C PRO A 51 -6.51 -13.09 -7.93
N THR A 52 -5.85 -12.93 -9.08
CA THR A 52 -4.75 -13.82 -9.48
C THR A 52 -3.41 -13.45 -8.86
N MET A 53 -3.34 -12.32 -8.17
CA MET A 53 -2.13 -11.81 -7.54
C MET A 53 -1.83 -12.53 -6.22
N SER A 54 -0.59 -12.43 -5.76
CA SER A 54 -0.21 -12.93 -4.43
C SER A 54 -0.98 -12.18 -3.35
N MET A 55 -1.05 -12.76 -2.15
CA MET A 55 -1.75 -12.11 -1.04
C MET A 55 -1.10 -10.75 -0.71
N GLU A 56 0.24 -10.67 -0.72
CA GLU A 56 0.95 -9.42 -0.47
C GLU A 56 0.58 -8.35 -1.50
N GLN A 57 0.51 -8.73 -2.77
CA GLN A 57 0.10 -7.81 -3.82
C GLN A 57 -1.35 -7.36 -3.65
N ARG A 58 -2.24 -8.29 -3.30
CA ARG A 58 -3.66 -7.97 -3.11
C ARG A 58 -3.87 -7.03 -1.94
N VAL A 59 -3.18 -7.25 -0.82
CA VAL A 59 -3.26 -6.36 0.36
C VAL A 59 -2.74 -4.97 0.01
N CYS A 60 -1.58 -4.88 -0.63
CA CYS A 60 -1.01 -3.59 -1.02
C CYS A 60 -1.92 -2.86 -2.00
N THR A 61 -2.50 -3.58 -2.96
CA THR A 61 -3.41 -3.02 -3.94
C THR A 61 -4.69 -2.52 -3.28
N LEU A 62 -5.28 -3.32 -2.40
CA LEU A 62 -6.50 -2.90 -1.72
C LEU A 62 -6.27 -1.64 -0.90
N GLN A 63 -5.16 -1.57 -0.14
CA GLN A 63 -4.84 -0.37 0.63
C GLN A 63 -4.71 0.84 -0.31
N HIS A 64 -4.06 0.67 -1.44
CA HIS A 64 -3.89 1.72 -2.45
C HIS A 64 -5.26 2.24 -2.94
N GLU A 65 -6.17 1.33 -3.28
CA GLU A 65 -7.50 1.72 -3.77
C GLU A 65 -8.36 2.36 -2.68
N LEU A 66 -8.25 1.90 -1.44
CA LEU A 66 -8.96 2.53 -0.33
C LEU A 66 -8.46 3.95 -0.06
N ILE A 67 -7.18 4.21 -0.25
CA ILE A 67 -6.64 5.55 -0.13
C ILE A 67 -7.15 6.46 -1.25
N HIS A 68 -7.25 5.94 -2.48
CA HIS A 68 -7.91 6.68 -3.56
C HIS A 68 -9.35 7.04 -3.19
N ALA A 69 -10.08 6.10 -2.62
CA ALA A 69 -11.46 6.33 -2.18
C ALA A 69 -11.53 7.45 -1.13
N LYS A 70 -10.60 7.41 -0.17
CA LYS A 70 -10.53 8.43 0.87
C LYS A 70 -10.22 9.81 0.28
N HIS A 71 -9.26 9.88 -0.64
CA HIS A 71 -8.91 11.13 -1.32
C HIS A 71 -10.12 11.68 -2.06
N PHE A 72 -10.86 10.82 -2.73
CA PHE A 72 -12.05 11.24 -3.45
C PHE A 72 -13.09 11.82 -2.48
N ASP A 73 -13.34 11.15 -1.35
CA ASP A 73 -14.28 11.61 -0.34
C ASP A 73 -13.84 12.94 0.29
N ASP A 74 -12.53 13.15 0.45
CA ASP A 74 -11.96 14.36 1.05
C ASP A 74 -11.82 15.52 0.05
N GLY A 75 -12.28 15.34 -1.19
CA GLY A 75 -12.21 16.38 -2.22
C GLY A 75 -10.85 16.50 -2.90
N LEU A 76 -9.92 15.59 -2.65
CA LEU A 76 -8.59 15.62 -3.27
C LEU A 76 -8.61 15.18 -4.74
N GLY A 77 -9.77 14.78 -5.26
CA GLY A 77 -9.96 14.52 -6.68
C GLY A 77 -9.77 15.75 -7.56
N LEU A 78 -9.69 16.94 -6.96
CA LEU A 78 -9.37 18.18 -7.67
C LEU A 78 -7.88 18.34 -7.95
N LEU A 79 -7.03 17.53 -7.31
CA LEU A 79 -5.60 17.53 -7.61
C LEU A 79 -5.37 16.93 -9.00
N SER A 80 -4.23 17.27 -9.61
CA SER A 80 -3.85 16.58 -10.83
C SER A 80 -3.69 15.09 -10.55
N ARG A 81 -3.95 14.27 -11.57
CA ARG A 81 -3.85 12.83 -11.45
C ARG A 81 -2.47 12.38 -10.93
N GLU A 82 -1.42 13.03 -11.42
CA GLU A 82 -0.05 12.71 -11.00
C GLU A 82 0.19 13.01 -9.53
N LYS A 83 -0.30 14.13 -9.05
CA LYS A 83 -0.13 14.52 -7.64
C LYS A 83 -0.91 13.61 -6.71
N GLU A 84 -2.14 13.29 -7.09
CA GLU A 84 -2.99 12.41 -6.30
C GLU A 84 -2.39 11.00 -6.24
N GLU A 85 -1.87 10.50 -7.36
CA GLU A 85 -1.22 9.19 -7.40
C GLU A 85 0.04 9.15 -6.54
N ARG A 86 0.88 10.17 -6.57
CA ARG A 86 2.06 10.23 -5.73
C ARG A 86 1.69 10.24 -4.25
N LEU A 87 0.66 11.00 -3.90
CA LEU A 87 0.17 11.06 -2.53
C LEU A 87 -0.37 9.70 -2.08
N THR A 88 -1.11 9.02 -2.96
CA THR A 88 -1.66 7.70 -2.69
C THR A 88 -0.54 6.69 -2.43
N ARG A 89 0.50 6.68 -3.25
CA ARG A 89 1.63 5.77 -3.09
C ARG A 89 2.37 6.00 -1.78
N LYS A 90 2.59 7.27 -1.43
CA LYS A 90 3.22 7.63 -0.17
C LYS A 90 2.37 7.17 1.03
N GLU A 91 1.09 7.47 1.01
CA GLU A 91 0.19 7.10 2.11
C GLU A 91 0.01 5.59 2.22
N THR A 92 0.01 4.87 1.09
CA THR A 92 -0.04 3.41 1.08
C THR A 92 1.18 2.84 1.82
N ALA A 93 2.37 3.33 1.49
CA ALA A 93 3.60 2.87 2.13
C ALA A 93 3.56 3.16 3.64
N PHE A 94 3.13 4.35 4.05
CA PHE A 94 3.02 4.72 5.45
C PHE A 94 2.01 3.86 6.21
N SER A 95 0.89 3.51 5.55
CA SER A 95 -0.15 2.71 6.17
C SER A 95 0.28 1.26 6.39
N LEU A 96 1.15 0.75 5.54
CA LEU A 96 1.54 -0.66 5.55
C LEU A 96 2.88 -0.93 6.22
N ILE A 97 3.72 0.08 6.41
CA ILE A 97 5.06 -0.11 6.98
C ILE A 97 5.15 0.54 8.35
N ASN A 98 5.42 -0.28 9.36
CA ASN A 98 5.72 0.21 10.70
C ASN A 98 7.19 0.66 10.73
N PRO A 99 7.49 1.91 11.16
CA PRO A 99 8.86 2.44 11.14
C PRO A 99 9.84 1.61 11.97
N ILE A 100 9.40 1.06 13.11
CA ILE A 100 10.27 0.26 13.96
C ILE A 100 10.62 -1.07 13.28
N GLU A 101 9.64 -1.71 12.67
CA GLU A 101 9.86 -2.94 11.91
C GLU A 101 10.74 -2.68 10.69
N TYR A 102 10.57 -1.52 10.05
CA TYR A 102 11.42 -1.13 8.93
C TYR A 102 12.88 -1.02 9.38
N MET A 103 13.14 -0.33 10.48
CA MET A 103 14.50 -0.17 11.02
C MET A 103 15.14 -1.52 11.34
N ARG A 104 14.35 -2.41 11.94
CA ARG A 104 14.82 -3.76 12.27
C ARG A 104 15.20 -4.55 11.03
N THR A 105 14.38 -4.52 9.99
CA THR A 105 14.68 -5.22 8.75
C THR A 105 15.85 -4.59 8.01
N GLU A 106 15.98 -3.27 8.07
CA GLU A 106 17.12 -2.58 7.48
C GLU A 106 18.43 -3.04 8.10
N ASP A 107 18.46 -3.17 9.44
CA ASP A 107 19.63 -3.67 10.15
C ASP A 107 19.97 -5.11 9.73
N LEU A 108 18.95 -5.95 9.52
CA LEU A 108 19.14 -7.35 9.12
C LEU A 108 19.63 -7.48 7.67
N TYR A 109 19.14 -6.66 6.77
CA TYR A 109 19.34 -6.86 5.33
C TYR A 109 20.09 -5.72 4.65
N GLY A 110 20.57 -4.74 5.40
CA GLY A 110 21.37 -3.64 4.86
C GLY A 110 20.66 -2.78 3.84
N GLY A 111 19.33 -2.70 3.91
CA GLY A 111 18.56 -1.90 2.98
C GLY A 111 18.21 -2.62 1.66
N GLU A 112 18.55 -3.91 1.54
CA GLU A 112 18.24 -4.66 0.32
C GLU A 112 16.73 -4.83 0.17
N PRO A 113 16.12 -4.24 -0.90
CA PRO A 113 14.66 -4.08 -0.94
C PRO A 113 13.88 -5.38 -1.07
N TYR A 114 14.37 -6.36 -1.81
CA TYR A 114 13.64 -7.61 -2.02
C TYR A 114 13.53 -8.41 -0.73
N ALA A 115 14.65 -8.53 0.00
CA ALA A 115 14.69 -9.25 1.26
C ALA A 115 13.84 -8.54 2.33
N MET A 116 13.92 -7.21 2.39
CA MET A 116 13.14 -6.43 3.34
C MET A 116 11.64 -6.53 3.05
N ALA A 117 11.25 -6.44 1.79
CA ALA A 117 9.84 -6.55 1.41
C ALA A 117 9.28 -7.92 1.80
N GLN A 118 10.04 -8.98 1.56
CA GLN A 118 9.63 -10.33 1.92
C GLN A 118 9.45 -10.47 3.43
N GLU A 119 10.39 -9.95 4.22
CA GLU A 119 10.33 -10.00 5.67
C GLU A 119 9.13 -9.19 6.20
N LEU A 120 8.86 -8.02 5.62
CA LEU A 120 7.76 -7.16 6.04
C LEU A 120 6.40 -7.61 5.51
N GLY A 121 6.36 -8.55 4.57
CA GLY A 121 5.11 -9.05 4.01
C GLY A 121 4.41 -8.06 3.08
N ILE A 122 5.18 -7.23 2.39
CA ILE A 122 4.67 -6.22 1.45
C ILE A 122 5.33 -6.40 0.08
N THR A 123 4.84 -5.67 -0.92
CA THR A 123 5.47 -5.70 -2.24
C THR A 123 6.74 -4.87 -2.25
N VAL A 124 7.64 -5.22 -3.15
CA VAL A 124 8.86 -4.44 -3.38
C VAL A 124 8.52 -3.00 -3.78
N GLY A 125 7.47 -2.81 -4.59
CA GLY A 125 7.05 -1.47 -5.00
C GLY A 125 6.71 -0.56 -3.82
N VAL A 126 5.97 -1.09 -2.86
CA VAL A 126 5.61 -0.33 -1.64
C VAL A 126 6.86 -0.02 -0.83
N LEU A 127 7.77 -0.98 -0.69
CA LEU A 127 9.01 -0.75 0.03
C LEU A 127 9.88 0.33 -0.64
N LEU A 128 9.99 0.27 -1.97
CA LEU A 128 10.76 1.27 -2.72
C LEU A 128 10.16 2.67 -2.57
N ASP A 129 8.85 2.79 -2.56
CA ASP A 129 8.17 4.07 -2.33
C ASP A 129 8.52 4.62 -0.94
N TYR A 130 8.54 3.75 0.08
CA TYR A 130 8.90 4.13 1.44
C TYR A 130 10.36 4.58 1.53
N GLN A 131 11.27 3.83 0.93
CA GLN A 131 12.70 4.15 0.92
C GLN A 131 12.96 5.48 0.21
N ARG A 132 12.28 5.72 -0.89
CA ARG A 132 12.40 6.98 -1.62
C ARG A 132 11.94 8.16 -0.75
N TRP A 133 10.82 7.99 -0.08
CA TRP A 133 10.33 9.03 0.82
C TRP A 133 11.31 9.31 1.96
N LEU A 134 11.87 8.27 2.57
CA LEU A 134 12.87 8.44 3.63
C LEU A 134 14.09 9.20 3.12
N HIS A 135 14.59 8.81 1.95
CA HIS A 135 15.73 9.46 1.32
C HIS A 135 15.47 10.94 1.07
N ASP A 136 14.33 11.26 0.48
CA ASP A 136 13.96 12.63 0.15
C ASP A 136 13.83 13.50 1.42
N ASN A 137 13.25 12.94 2.47
CA ASN A 137 13.06 13.66 3.72
C ASN A 137 14.38 13.87 4.48
N LEU A 138 15.27 12.89 4.47
CA LEU A 138 16.60 13.04 5.07
C LEU A 138 17.42 14.10 4.32
N ALA A 139 17.35 14.09 2.99
CA ALA A 139 18.02 15.10 2.17
C ALA A 139 17.48 16.50 2.46
N ALA A 140 16.16 16.65 2.60
CA ALA A 140 15.53 17.92 2.91
C ALA A 140 15.95 18.46 4.28
N ARG A 141 16.12 17.56 5.27
CA ARG A 141 16.58 17.95 6.61
C ARG A 141 18.04 18.32 6.66
N ALA A 142 18.85 17.76 5.77
CA ALA A 142 20.28 18.05 5.67
C ALA A 142 20.59 19.33 4.93
N ALA A 143 19.62 19.87 4.20
CA ALA A 143 19.79 21.09 3.40
C ALA A 143 19.77 22.35 4.26
#